data_e301a05aaf19f753bebb2d2dc8463322
#
_entry.id   e301a05aaf19f753bebb2d2dc8463322
#
_cell.length_a   1.000
_cell.length_b   1.000
_cell.length_c   1.000
_cell.angle_alpha   90.00
_cell.angle_beta   90.00
_cell.angle_gamma   90.00
#
_symmetry.space_group_name_H-M   'P 1'
#
loop_
_entity.id
_entity.type
_entity.pdbx_description
1 polymer ?
#
loop_
_entity_poly.entity_id
_entity_poly.type
_entity_poly.pdbx_seq_one_letter_code
_entity_poly.pdbx_strand_id
1 'polypeptide(L)'
;LRALVRRSVDSVPGARALRSSFKHAPAPEGHRGLGMPDTIFCRISAHVTTSSLPQLAQQVRDAVRQACYENLELSPTVNIHIEDLHDDD
;
A
#
# COMPACT_ATOMS: atom_id res chain seq x y z
N LEU A 1 -3.15 1.02 11.01
CA LEU A 1 -2.95 0.45 9.66
C LEU A 1 -2.43 1.48 8.66
N ARG A 2 -2.98 2.68 8.67
CA ARG A 2 -2.55 3.73 7.73
C ARG A 2 -1.07 4.09 7.92
N ALA A 3 -0.62 4.21 9.15
CA ALA A 3 0.79 4.50 9.44
C ALA A 3 1.70 3.35 9.00
N LEU A 4 1.26 2.11 9.18
CA LEU A 4 2.03 0.95 8.74
C LEU A 4 2.19 0.92 7.22
N VAL A 5 1.09 1.18 6.50
CA VAL A 5 1.12 1.23 5.04
C VAL A 5 2.06 2.33 4.55
N ARG A 6 1.96 3.52 5.14
CA ARG A 6 2.80 4.65 4.77
C ARG A 6 4.29 4.33 4.97
N ARG A 7 4.65 3.77 6.12
CA ARG A 7 6.05 3.40 6.38
C ARG A 7 6.55 2.34 5.42
N SER A 8 5.68 1.38 5.06
CA SER A 8 6.04 0.32 4.13
C SER A 8 6.32 0.87 2.74
N VAL A 9 5.49 1.79 2.27
CA VAL A 9 5.70 2.45 0.97
C VAL A 9 7.01 3.24 0.99
N ASP A 10 7.21 4.05 2.04
CA ASP A 10 8.38 4.93 2.14
C ASP A 10 9.68 4.14 2.32
N SER A 11 9.61 2.88 2.72
CA SER A 11 10.80 2.02 2.84
C SER A 11 11.33 1.54 1.49
N VAL A 12 10.54 1.64 0.43
CA VAL A 12 10.95 1.21 -0.91
C VAL A 12 11.69 2.36 -1.59
N PRO A 13 12.95 2.16 -2.00
CA PRO A 13 13.70 3.22 -2.68
C PRO A 13 12.98 3.69 -3.94
N GLY A 14 12.86 4.99 -4.07
CA GLY A 14 12.18 5.62 -5.21
C GLY A 14 10.68 5.79 -5.04
N ALA A 15 10.09 5.27 -3.98
CA ALA A 15 8.66 5.41 -3.72
C ALA A 15 8.41 6.38 -2.56
N ARG A 16 7.35 7.16 -2.68
CA ARG A 16 6.88 8.06 -1.62
C ARG A 16 5.38 7.92 -1.47
N ALA A 17 4.92 7.67 -0.26
CA ALA A 17 3.50 7.54 0.00
C ALA A 17 2.81 8.90 -0.12
N LEU A 18 1.71 8.93 -0.86
CA LEU A 18 0.85 10.11 -0.95
C LEU A 18 -0.39 9.93 -0.09
N ARG A 19 -1.17 8.89 -0.38
CA ARG A 19 -2.36 8.59 0.41
C ARG A 19 -2.76 7.15 0.22
N SER A 20 -3.55 6.64 1.16
CA SER A 20 -4.09 5.30 1.07
C SER A 20 -5.58 5.33 1.41
N SER A 21 -6.31 4.39 0.84
CA SER A 21 -7.70 4.15 1.17
C SER A 21 -7.93 2.66 1.34
N PHE A 22 -9.00 2.32 2.03
CA PHE A 22 -9.24 0.96 2.46
C PHE A 22 -10.67 0.57 2.12
N LYS A 23 -10.85 -0.63 1.61
CA LYS A 23 -12.16 -1.19 1.33
C LYS A 23 -12.36 -2.43 2.20
N HIS A 24 -13.50 -2.50 2.82
CA HIS A 24 -13.88 -3.62 3.68
C HIS A 24 -14.89 -4.49 2.95
N ALA A 25 -14.70 -5.81 3.03
CA ALA A 25 -15.70 -6.73 2.55
C ALA A 25 -16.96 -6.61 3.42
N PRO A 26 -18.16 -6.84 2.86
CA PRO A 26 -19.35 -6.91 3.68
C PRO A 26 -19.18 -7.96 4.77
N ALA A 27 -19.46 -7.58 6.02
CA ALA A 27 -19.39 -8.54 7.11
C ALA A 27 -20.48 -9.60 6.92
N PRO A 28 -20.18 -10.88 7.16
CA PRO A 28 -21.22 -11.89 7.22
C PRO A 28 -22.28 -11.51 8.25
N GLU A 29 -23.51 -11.93 7.99
CA GLU A 29 -24.62 -11.66 8.89
C GLU A 29 -24.27 -12.17 10.31
N GLY A 30 -24.46 -11.32 11.31
CA GLY A 30 -24.12 -11.63 12.70
C GLY A 30 -22.70 -11.34 13.11
N HIS A 31 -21.82 -11.02 12.14
CA HIS A 31 -20.47 -10.58 12.43
C HIS A 31 -20.33 -9.12 12.04
N ARG A 32 -20.24 -8.26 13.03
CA ARG A 32 -19.83 -6.90 12.75
C ARG A 32 -18.37 -6.94 12.37
N GLY A 33 -18.07 -6.52 11.15
CA GLY A 33 -16.71 -6.50 10.66
C GLY A 33 -15.82 -5.81 11.68
N LEU A 34 -14.74 -6.46 12.05
CA LEU A 34 -13.79 -5.95 13.03
C LEU A 34 -12.86 -4.90 12.43
N GLY A 35 -13.30 -4.23 11.37
CA GLY A 35 -12.65 -3.07 10.84
C GLY A 35 -11.38 -3.30 10.03
N MET A 36 -10.99 -4.55 9.77
CA MET A 36 -9.81 -4.81 8.95
C MET A 36 -10.21 -4.87 7.49
N PRO A 37 -9.53 -4.10 6.62
CA PRO A 37 -9.86 -4.08 5.20
C PRO A 37 -9.39 -5.36 4.51
N ASP A 38 -10.11 -5.74 3.47
CA ASP A 38 -9.68 -6.80 2.55
C ASP A 38 -8.91 -6.23 1.36
N THR A 39 -9.01 -4.95 1.09
CA THR A 39 -8.32 -4.29 -0.02
C THR A 39 -7.74 -2.96 0.44
N ILE A 40 -6.49 -2.73 0.03
CA ILE A 40 -5.76 -1.48 0.31
C ILE A 40 -5.41 -0.85 -1.03
N PHE A 41 -5.76 0.42 -1.18
CA PHE A 41 -5.40 1.22 -2.33
C PHE A 41 -4.33 2.22 -1.90
N CYS A 42 -3.15 2.14 -2.51
CA CYS A 42 -2.04 3.04 -2.22
C CYS A 42 -1.80 3.94 -3.42
N ARG A 43 -1.83 5.24 -3.19
CA ARG A 43 -1.41 6.22 -4.17
C ARG A 43 -0.02 6.70 -3.79
N ILE A 44 0.90 6.57 -4.72
CA ILE A 44 2.32 6.84 -4.47
C ILE A 44 2.87 7.79 -5.52
N SER A 45 4.00 8.40 -5.17
CA SER A 45 4.84 9.13 -6.10
C SER A 45 6.10 8.31 -6.37
N ALA A 46 6.55 8.30 -7.62
CA ALA A 46 7.79 7.63 -8.02
C ALA A 46 8.87 8.66 -8.30
N HIS A 47 10.12 8.34 -7.92
CA HIS A 47 11.25 9.19 -8.27
C HIS A 47 11.42 9.25 -9.79
N VAL A 48 11.75 10.42 -10.31
CA VAL A 48 11.86 10.64 -11.76
C VAL A 48 12.91 9.77 -12.44
N THR A 49 13.88 9.26 -11.68
CA THR A 49 14.93 8.37 -12.20
C THR A 49 14.52 6.90 -12.21
N THR A 50 13.30 6.57 -11.79
CA THR A 50 12.83 5.19 -11.75
C THR A 50 12.82 4.60 -13.15
N SER A 51 13.58 3.51 -13.36
CA SER A 51 13.73 2.90 -14.68
C SER A 51 12.52 2.05 -15.08
N SER A 52 11.79 1.52 -14.12
CA SER A 52 10.60 0.71 -14.39
C SER A 52 9.52 1.01 -13.36
N LEU A 53 8.47 1.70 -13.79
CA LEU A 53 7.32 1.98 -12.93
C LEU A 53 6.55 0.71 -12.54
N PRO A 54 6.32 -0.26 -13.44
CA PRO A 54 5.69 -1.51 -13.04
C PRO A 54 6.48 -2.28 -11.99
N GLN A 55 7.80 -2.28 -12.09
CA GLN A 55 8.66 -2.95 -11.12
C GLN A 55 8.60 -2.25 -9.75
N LEU A 56 8.62 -0.92 -9.75
CA LEU A 56 8.48 -0.15 -8.52
C LEU A 56 7.14 -0.44 -7.84
N ALA A 57 6.07 -0.45 -8.61
CA ALA A 57 4.74 -0.76 -8.09
C ALA A 57 4.69 -2.16 -7.48
N GLN A 58 5.35 -3.14 -8.11
CA GLN A 58 5.41 -4.49 -7.58
C GLN A 58 6.19 -4.54 -6.26
N GLN A 59 7.30 -3.84 -6.18
CA GLN A 59 8.10 -3.76 -4.96
C GLN A 59 7.31 -3.14 -3.82
N VAL A 60 6.58 -2.07 -4.09
CA VAL A 60 5.74 -1.41 -3.09
C VAL A 60 4.61 -2.34 -2.64
N ARG A 61 3.96 -3.02 -3.58
CA ARG A 61 2.90 -3.99 -3.27
C ARG A 61 3.42 -5.06 -2.32
N ASP A 62 4.56 -5.64 -2.65
CA ASP A 62 5.15 -6.71 -1.84
C ASP A 62 5.51 -6.21 -0.45
N ALA A 63 6.07 -5.00 -0.33
CA ALA A 63 6.42 -4.41 0.95
C ALA A 63 5.19 -4.20 1.83
N VAL A 64 4.11 -3.67 1.26
CA VAL A 64 2.87 -3.44 2.00
C VAL A 64 2.24 -4.76 2.43
N ARG A 65 2.18 -5.75 1.53
CA ARG A 65 1.63 -7.07 1.85
C ARG A 65 2.42 -7.76 2.95
N GLN A 66 3.75 -7.72 2.87
CA GLN A 66 4.61 -8.32 3.87
C GLN A 66 4.42 -7.66 5.23
N ALA A 67 4.37 -6.33 5.27
CA ALA A 67 4.16 -5.59 6.51
C ALA A 67 2.81 -5.94 7.16
N CYS A 68 1.76 -6.06 6.36
CA CYS A 68 0.45 -6.45 6.87
C CYS A 68 0.46 -7.86 7.45
N TYR A 69 1.13 -8.79 6.78
CA TYR A 69 1.23 -10.16 7.25
C TYR A 69 2.03 -10.24 8.56
N GLU A 70 3.20 -9.62 8.60
CA GLU A 70 4.09 -9.71 9.75
C GLU A 70 3.54 -9.03 11.01
N ASN A 71 2.82 -7.92 10.84
CA ASN A 71 2.35 -7.13 11.98
C ASN A 71 0.92 -7.45 12.38
N LEU A 72 0.08 -7.88 11.44
CA LEU A 72 -1.36 -8.02 11.66
C LEU A 72 -1.91 -9.37 11.24
N GLU A 73 -1.06 -10.25 10.69
CA GLU A 73 -1.47 -11.55 10.14
C GLU A 73 -2.57 -11.41 9.06
N LEU A 74 -2.53 -10.29 8.32
CA LEU A 74 -3.49 -10.01 7.26
C LEU A 74 -2.85 -10.20 5.90
N SER A 75 -3.64 -10.65 4.93
CA SER A 75 -3.23 -10.82 3.53
C SER A 75 -4.19 -10.08 2.61
N PRO A 76 -4.25 -8.76 2.70
CA PRO A 76 -5.18 -7.99 1.86
C PRO A 76 -4.72 -7.96 0.41
N THR A 77 -5.67 -7.68 -0.49
CA THR A 77 -5.34 -7.28 -1.85
C THR A 77 -4.78 -5.86 -1.80
N VAL A 78 -3.64 -5.64 -2.45
CA VAL A 78 -2.99 -4.33 -2.46
C VAL A 78 -2.92 -3.83 -3.89
N ASN A 79 -3.51 -2.66 -4.14
CA ASN A 79 -3.49 -1.99 -5.43
C ASN A 79 -2.63 -0.74 -5.31
N ILE A 80 -1.65 -0.62 -6.21
CA ILE A 80 -0.72 0.50 -6.23
C ILE A 80 -1.03 1.36 -7.45
N HIS A 81 -1.21 2.65 -7.20
CA HIS A 81 -1.40 3.64 -8.25
C HIS A 81 -0.31 4.70 -8.15
N ILE A 82 0.49 4.81 -9.21
CA ILE A 82 1.52 5.85 -9.31
C ILE A 82 0.82 7.10 -9.84
N GLU A 83 0.67 8.08 -8.96
CA GLU A 83 -0.13 9.27 -9.23
C GLU A 83 0.75 10.44 -9.68
N ASP A 84 2.02 10.43 -9.28
CA ASP A 84 2.89 11.57 -9.49
C ASP A 84 4.35 11.12 -9.59
N LEU A 85 5.20 12.03 -10.03
CA LEU A 85 6.65 11.85 -10.03
C LEU A 85 7.28 12.94 -9.15
N HIS A 86 8.40 12.60 -8.53
CA HIS A 86 9.12 13.56 -7.69
C HIS A 86 10.60 13.51 -7.95
N ASP A 87 11.25 14.60 -7.60
CA ASP A 87 12.69 14.74 -7.71
C ASP A 87 13.25 14.96 -6.29
N ASP A 88 14.54 14.71 -6.13
CA ASP A 88 15.22 15.08 -4.88
C ASP A 88 15.50 16.57 -4.92
N ASP A 89 15.04 17.28 -3.94
CA ASP A 89 15.26 18.72 -3.83
C ASP A 89 16.69 19.04 -3.43
#